data_27fd748ea4fe5f6c547747944292a756
#
_entry.id   27fd748ea4fe5f6c547747944292a756
#
_cell.length_a   1.000
_cell.length_b   1.000
_cell.length_c   1.000
_cell.angle_alpha   90.00
_cell.angle_beta   90.00
_cell.angle_gamma   90.00
#
_symmetry.space_group_name_H-M   'P 1'
#
loop_
_entity.id
_entity.type
_entity.pdbx_description
1 polymer ?
#
loop_
_entity_poly.entity_id
_entity_poly.type
_entity_poly.pdbx_seq_one_letter_code
_entity_poly.pdbx_strand_id
1 'polypeptide(L)'
;MSGIREKVILKIDSIVNYYNCSKNIEISIYNYAIKKSKEQHVVRKWDNAKFKQIYMDKVISIYTNLKKESYVNNSELIKLIKMGKINSRDIATLENHEIFPKLWKKRIDEKMKRDKMLFEMKPESMTDVFLCHKCKKRECSYYEVQTRSADEPMTVFVTCLNCKSRWKQ
;
A
#
# COMPACT_ATOMS: atom_id res chain seq x y z
N MET A 1 23.24 -4.76 -25.88
CA MET A 1 22.13 -4.67 -24.91
C MET A 1 22.57 -4.84 -23.45
N SER A 2 23.76 -5.33 -23.18
CA SER A 2 24.40 -5.33 -21.84
C SER A 2 24.58 -3.94 -21.24
N GLY A 3 24.77 -2.92 -22.08
CA GLY A 3 25.14 -1.59 -21.63
C GLY A 3 24.16 -0.83 -20.71
N ILE A 4 22.85 -1.12 -20.69
CA ILE A 4 21.90 -0.42 -19.79
C ILE A 4 22.06 -0.94 -18.37
N ARG A 5 22.09 -2.25 -18.21
CA ARG A 5 22.23 -2.90 -16.90
C ARG A 5 23.59 -2.57 -16.26
N GLU A 6 24.66 -2.61 -17.03
CA GLU A 6 26.00 -2.23 -16.58
C GLU A 6 26.07 -0.78 -16.11
N LYS A 7 25.47 0.14 -16.87
CA LYS A 7 25.37 1.56 -16.45
C LYS A 7 24.61 1.74 -15.15
N VAL A 8 23.55 0.95 -14.92
CA VAL A 8 22.80 0.98 -13.66
C VAL A 8 23.64 0.44 -12.51
N ILE A 9 24.36 -0.67 -12.71
CA ILE A 9 25.28 -1.23 -11.69
C ILE A 9 26.32 -0.19 -11.29
N LEU A 10 26.98 0.46 -12.26
CA LEU A 10 27.99 1.49 -11.99
C LEU A 10 27.42 2.69 -11.23
N LYS A 11 26.21 3.14 -11.59
CA LYS A 11 25.53 4.22 -10.85
C LYS A 11 25.18 3.84 -9.42
N ILE A 12 24.75 2.62 -9.17
CA ILE A 12 24.45 2.14 -7.81
C ILE A 12 25.76 1.99 -7.04
N ASP A 13 26.81 1.47 -7.70
CA ASP A 13 28.10 1.24 -7.08
C ASP A 13 28.79 2.54 -6.62
N SER A 14 28.63 3.62 -7.36
CA SER A 14 29.11 4.95 -6.92
C SER A 14 28.53 5.45 -5.59
N ILE A 15 27.42 4.86 -5.12
CA ILE A 15 26.78 5.22 -3.84
C ILE A 15 27.07 4.17 -2.77
N VAL A 16 26.96 2.90 -3.12
CA VAL A 16 27.09 1.77 -2.17
C VAL A 16 28.56 1.45 -1.88
N ASN A 17 29.45 1.70 -2.85
CA ASN A 17 30.87 1.37 -2.81
C ASN A 17 31.14 -0.11 -2.54
N TYR A 18 30.31 -1.00 -3.11
CA TYR A 18 30.47 -2.45 -2.99
C TYR A 18 29.85 -3.16 -4.20
N TYR A 19 30.67 -3.51 -5.18
CA TYR A 19 30.22 -4.00 -6.48
C TYR A 19 29.29 -5.22 -6.42
N ASN A 20 29.59 -6.21 -5.59
CA ASN A 20 28.75 -7.40 -5.48
C ASN A 20 27.34 -7.07 -4.93
N CYS A 21 27.24 -6.13 -4.01
CA CYS A 21 25.96 -5.64 -3.51
C CYS A 21 25.19 -4.90 -4.62
N SER A 22 25.87 -4.01 -5.34
CA SER A 22 25.30 -3.24 -6.45
C SER A 22 24.77 -4.14 -7.56
N LYS A 23 25.48 -5.21 -7.88
CA LYS A 23 25.05 -6.25 -8.82
C LYS A 23 23.81 -7.00 -8.31
N ASN A 24 23.78 -7.38 -7.03
CA ASN A 24 22.63 -8.04 -6.44
C ASN A 24 21.37 -7.15 -6.44
N ILE A 25 21.52 -5.85 -6.15
CA ILE A 25 20.45 -4.86 -6.23
C ILE A 25 19.90 -4.77 -7.65
N GLU A 26 20.77 -4.70 -8.66
CA GLU A 26 20.35 -4.66 -10.06
C GLU A 26 19.60 -5.94 -10.47
N ILE A 27 20.07 -7.11 -10.06
CA ILE A 27 19.39 -8.39 -10.31
C ILE A 27 17.99 -8.37 -9.67
N SER A 28 17.87 -7.85 -8.45
CA SER A 28 16.57 -7.69 -7.78
C SER A 28 15.61 -6.80 -8.58
N ILE A 29 16.10 -5.67 -9.08
CA ILE A 29 15.31 -4.74 -9.91
C ILE A 29 14.86 -5.42 -11.20
N TYR A 30 15.75 -6.16 -11.85
CA TYR A 30 15.41 -6.86 -13.08
C TYR A 30 14.35 -7.96 -12.85
N ASN A 31 14.49 -8.73 -11.78
CA ASN A 31 13.50 -9.75 -11.39
C ASN A 31 12.13 -9.13 -11.07
N TYR A 32 12.12 -7.98 -10.37
CA TYR A 32 10.91 -7.22 -10.13
C TYR A 32 10.25 -6.78 -11.46
N ALA A 33 11.03 -6.26 -12.40
CA ALA A 33 10.52 -5.83 -13.70
C ALA A 33 9.91 -7.00 -14.48
N ILE A 34 10.54 -8.19 -14.43
CA ILE A 34 9.99 -9.42 -15.05
C ILE A 34 8.65 -9.81 -14.41
N LYS A 35 8.58 -9.83 -13.07
CA LYS A 35 7.36 -10.18 -12.34
C LYS A 35 6.24 -9.21 -12.66
N LYS A 36 6.52 -7.90 -12.58
CA LYS A 36 5.54 -6.84 -12.83
C LYS A 36 5.03 -6.84 -14.27
N SER A 37 5.92 -7.09 -15.23
CA SER A 37 5.54 -7.21 -16.64
C SER A 37 4.67 -8.44 -16.91
N LYS A 38 4.85 -9.54 -16.17
CA LYS A 38 3.98 -10.70 -16.23
C LYS A 38 2.57 -10.38 -15.74
N GLU A 39 2.46 -9.66 -14.62
CA GLU A 39 1.18 -9.21 -14.06
C GLU A 39 0.42 -8.26 -15.00
N GLN A 40 1.14 -7.43 -15.75
CA GLN A 40 0.57 -6.47 -16.69
C GLN A 40 0.45 -6.98 -18.11
N HIS A 41 0.74 -8.25 -18.37
CA HIS A 41 0.75 -8.87 -19.70
C HIS A 41 1.63 -8.15 -20.74
N VAL A 42 2.75 -7.55 -20.27
CA VAL A 42 3.73 -6.85 -21.11
C VAL A 42 4.81 -7.82 -21.59
N VAL A 43 5.16 -7.73 -22.88
CA VAL A 43 6.25 -8.53 -23.46
C VAL A 43 7.58 -8.15 -22.85
N ARG A 44 8.30 -9.11 -22.27
CA ARG A 44 9.56 -8.95 -21.51
C ARG A 44 10.78 -8.90 -22.43
N LYS A 45 10.82 -7.91 -23.33
CA LYS A 45 11.94 -7.65 -24.23
C LYS A 45 12.43 -6.22 -24.06
N TRP A 46 13.73 -6.00 -24.19
CA TRP A 46 14.33 -4.65 -24.07
C TRP A 46 13.89 -3.67 -25.17
N ASP A 47 13.41 -4.17 -26.31
CA ASP A 47 12.84 -3.35 -27.37
C ASP A 47 11.44 -2.83 -27.03
N ASN A 48 10.79 -3.44 -26.05
CA ASN A 48 9.49 -2.98 -25.57
C ASN A 48 9.64 -1.77 -24.64
N ALA A 49 9.11 -0.63 -25.04
CA ALA A 49 9.17 0.61 -24.29
C ALA A 49 8.53 0.48 -22.89
N LYS A 50 7.40 -0.24 -22.75
CA LYS A 50 6.72 -0.45 -21.46
C LYS A 50 7.57 -1.28 -20.49
N PHE A 51 8.21 -2.36 -20.95
CA PHE A 51 9.11 -3.15 -20.12
C PHE A 51 10.30 -2.32 -19.63
N LYS A 52 10.91 -1.56 -20.55
CA LYS A 52 12.01 -0.65 -20.23
C LYS A 52 11.61 0.42 -19.21
N GLN A 53 10.40 0.96 -19.35
CA GLN A 53 9.87 1.94 -18.40
C GLN A 53 9.71 1.32 -16.99
N ILE A 54 9.06 0.15 -16.86
CA ILE A 54 8.89 -0.56 -15.57
C ILE A 54 10.23 -0.78 -14.89
N TYR A 55 11.24 -1.19 -15.65
CA TYR A 55 12.59 -1.37 -15.13
C TYR A 55 13.21 -0.05 -14.65
N MET A 56 13.15 1.00 -15.48
CA MET A 56 13.74 2.31 -15.16
C MET A 56 13.05 2.99 -13.98
N ASP A 57 11.73 2.89 -13.87
CA ASP A 57 10.95 3.44 -12.74
C ASP A 57 11.41 2.81 -11.42
N LYS A 58 11.64 1.49 -11.41
CA LYS A 58 12.16 0.82 -10.21
C LYS A 58 13.61 1.17 -9.93
N VAL A 59 14.44 1.33 -10.95
CA VAL A 59 15.82 1.83 -10.81
C VAL A 59 15.81 3.20 -10.14
N ILE A 60 15.01 4.15 -10.64
CA ILE A 60 14.92 5.50 -10.09
C ILE A 60 14.45 5.46 -8.64
N SER A 61 13.41 4.68 -8.35
CA SER A 61 12.88 4.52 -7.00
C SER A 61 13.94 4.04 -6.00
N ILE A 62 14.72 3.01 -6.35
CA ILE A 62 15.77 2.48 -5.47
C ILE A 62 16.97 3.44 -5.40
N TYR A 63 17.38 4.01 -6.52
CA TYR A 63 18.50 4.95 -6.58
C TYR A 63 18.25 6.18 -5.70
N THR A 64 17.03 6.78 -5.76
CA THR A 64 16.67 7.93 -4.94
C THR A 64 16.63 7.60 -3.45
N ASN A 65 16.26 6.38 -3.07
CA ASN A 65 16.30 5.92 -1.68
C ASN A 65 17.75 5.60 -1.20
N LEU A 66 18.64 5.21 -2.10
CA LEU A 66 20.04 4.98 -1.74
C LEU A 66 20.84 6.28 -1.64
N LYS A 67 20.55 7.27 -2.49
CA LYS A 67 21.27 8.55 -2.50
C LYS A 67 20.85 9.42 -1.31
N LYS A 68 21.76 9.69 -0.38
CA LYS A 68 21.50 10.50 0.82
C LYS A 68 21.03 11.92 0.51
N GLU A 69 21.60 12.54 -0.53
CA GLU A 69 21.29 13.92 -0.94
C GLU A 69 20.09 14.00 -1.89
N SER A 70 19.26 12.96 -1.95
CA SER A 70 18.04 12.98 -2.72
C SER A 70 16.91 13.69 -1.98
N TYR A 71 15.84 14.06 -2.69
CA TYR A 71 14.64 14.61 -2.07
C TYR A 71 13.98 13.67 -1.05
N VAL A 72 14.26 12.36 -1.10
CA VAL A 72 13.77 11.36 -0.14
C VAL A 72 14.55 11.41 1.17
N ASN A 73 15.84 11.78 1.13
CA ASN A 73 16.74 11.89 2.28
C ASN A 73 16.77 10.63 3.19
N ASN A 74 16.81 9.45 2.57
CA ASN A 74 16.88 8.18 3.31
C ASN A 74 18.33 7.82 3.66
N SER A 75 18.77 8.20 4.84
CA SER A 75 20.13 7.91 5.32
C SER A 75 20.30 6.52 5.95
N GLU A 76 19.21 5.76 6.12
CA GLU A 76 19.22 4.49 6.85
C GLU A 76 19.34 3.26 5.96
N LEU A 77 18.80 3.33 4.73
CA LEU A 77 18.75 2.16 3.82
C LEU A 77 20.13 1.55 3.58
N ILE A 78 21.13 2.36 3.29
CA ILE A 78 22.51 1.86 3.08
C ILE A 78 23.05 1.20 4.36
N LYS A 79 22.78 1.76 5.53
CA LYS A 79 23.20 1.18 6.80
C LYS A 79 22.56 -0.19 7.03
N LEU A 80 21.26 -0.31 6.76
CA LEU A 80 20.51 -1.56 6.91
C LEU A 80 21.00 -2.65 5.95
N ILE A 81 21.36 -2.28 4.73
CA ILE A 81 21.97 -3.21 3.75
C ILE A 81 23.35 -3.66 4.24
N LYS A 82 24.22 -2.72 4.69
CA LYS A 82 25.56 -3.04 5.19
C LYS A 82 25.52 -3.89 6.46
N MET A 83 24.52 -3.72 7.31
CA MET A 83 24.29 -4.54 8.50
C MET A 83 23.67 -5.92 8.19
N GLY A 84 23.33 -6.19 6.93
CA GLY A 84 22.68 -7.44 6.54
C GLY A 84 21.22 -7.58 6.96
N LYS A 85 20.61 -6.52 7.51
CA LYS A 85 19.19 -6.51 7.89
C LYS A 85 18.26 -6.52 6.69
N ILE A 86 18.67 -5.93 5.60
CA ILE A 86 17.98 -5.96 4.31
C ILE A 86 18.88 -6.68 3.32
N ASN A 87 18.35 -7.76 2.74
CA ASN A 87 19.06 -8.49 1.71
C ASN A 87 19.02 -7.69 0.41
N SER A 88 20.20 -7.47 -0.18
CA SER A 88 20.35 -6.74 -1.45
C SER A 88 19.60 -7.39 -2.62
N ARG A 89 19.32 -8.70 -2.55
CA ARG A 89 18.57 -9.43 -3.57
C ARG A 89 17.06 -9.22 -3.52
N ASP A 90 16.54 -8.79 -2.37
CA ASP A 90 15.09 -8.65 -2.15
C ASP A 90 14.63 -7.18 -2.11
N ILE A 91 15.57 -6.24 -2.19
CA ILE A 91 15.32 -4.80 -2.04
C ILE A 91 14.24 -4.27 -3.01
N ALA A 92 14.15 -4.82 -4.21
CA ALA A 92 13.17 -4.38 -5.19
C ALA A 92 11.75 -4.89 -4.90
N THR A 93 11.60 -5.93 -4.08
CA THR A 93 10.29 -6.48 -3.68
C THR A 93 9.72 -5.83 -2.44
N LEU A 94 10.56 -5.15 -1.67
CA LEU A 94 10.15 -4.43 -0.47
C LEU A 94 9.17 -3.30 -0.79
N GLU A 95 8.21 -3.10 0.09
CA GLU A 95 7.29 -1.97 0.02
C GLU A 95 7.94 -0.67 0.51
N ASN A 96 7.37 0.47 0.12
CA ASN A 96 7.96 1.78 0.44
C ASN A 96 8.08 2.03 1.96
N HIS A 97 7.18 1.49 2.76
CA HIS A 97 7.23 1.61 4.21
C HIS A 97 8.34 0.75 4.85
N GLU A 98 8.74 -0.34 4.22
CA GLU A 98 9.84 -1.19 4.64
C GLU A 98 11.20 -0.58 4.24
N ILE A 99 11.26 0.09 3.08
CA ILE A 99 12.45 0.79 2.60
C ILE A 99 12.77 2.01 3.46
N PHE A 100 11.74 2.76 3.91
CA PHE A 100 11.91 3.94 4.75
C PHE A 100 10.90 3.99 5.90
N PRO A 101 11.07 3.15 6.95
CA PRO A 101 10.11 3.03 8.05
C PRO A 101 9.85 4.35 8.78
N LYS A 102 10.88 5.18 9.00
CA LYS A 102 10.72 6.45 9.74
C LYS A 102 9.73 7.40 9.10
N LEU A 103 9.78 7.55 7.77
CA LEU A 103 8.86 8.43 7.05
C LEU A 103 7.42 7.94 7.11
N TRP A 104 7.24 6.61 7.05
CA TRP A 104 5.93 6.00 6.94
C TRP A 104 5.26 5.72 8.28
N LYS A 105 6.02 5.55 9.37
CA LYS A 105 5.50 5.20 10.70
C LYS A 105 4.35 6.13 11.12
N LYS A 106 4.58 7.43 11.09
CA LYS A 106 3.55 8.41 11.48
C LYS A 106 2.27 8.29 10.65
N ARG A 107 2.41 8.14 9.33
CA ARG A 107 1.28 8.02 8.41
C ARG A 107 0.50 6.71 8.61
N ILE A 108 1.22 5.63 8.87
CA ILE A 108 0.61 4.31 9.16
C ILE A 108 -0.13 4.38 10.48
N ASP A 109 0.47 4.95 11.53
CA ASP A 109 -0.16 5.11 12.85
C ASP A 109 -1.42 5.99 12.77
N GLU A 110 -1.38 7.08 11.99
CA GLU A 110 -2.55 7.94 11.76
C GLU A 110 -3.64 7.22 10.98
N LYS A 111 -3.28 6.41 9.99
CA LYS A 111 -4.24 5.58 9.25
C LYS A 111 -4.87 4.54 10.17
N MET A 112 -4.06 3.82 10.92
CA MET A 112 -4.55 2.80 11.88
C MET A 112 -5.50 3.40 12.92
N LYS A 113 -5.20 4.61 13.43
CA LYS A 113 -6.10 5.32 14.36
C LYS A 113 -7.44 5.66 13.71
N ARG A 114 -7.43 6.15 12.47
CA ARG A 114 -8.68 6.46 11.73
C ARG A 114 -9.48 5.20 11.45
N ASP A 115 -8.83 4.15 10.97
CA ASP A 115 -9.49 2.89 10.68
C ASP A 115 -10.08 2.28 11.97
N LYS A 116 -9.33 2.33 13.07
CA LYS A 116 -9.82 1.91 14.39
C LYS A 116 -11.05 2.70 14.83
N MET A 117 -11.02 4.04 14.72
CA MET A 117 -12.19 4.88 15.02
C MET A 117 -13.39 4.48 14.17
N LEU A 118 -13.22 4.28 12.87
CA LEU A 118 -14.31 3.88 11.98
C LEU A 118 -14.90 2.51 12.32
N PHE A 119 -14.09 1.55 12.76
CA PHE A 119 -14.54 0.21 13.13
C PHE A 119 -15.06 0.12 14.56
N GLU A 120 -14.53 0.94 15.48
CA GLU A 120 -14.93 0.95 16.89
C GLU A 120 -16.02 1.98 17.20
N MET A 121 -16.33 2.91 16.29
CA MET A 121 -17.48 3.78 16.43
C MET A 121 -18.73 2.92 16.51
N LYS A 122 -19.21 2.70 17.73
CA LYS A 122 -20.59 2.29 17.94
C LYS A 122 -21.43 3.38 17.32
N PRO A 123 -22.40 3.07 16.46
CA PRO A 123 -23.28 4.09 15.94
C PRO A 123 -23.89 4.86 17.13
N GLU A 124 -23.67 6.18 17.17
CA GLU A 124 -24.12 7.06 18.26
C GLU A 124 -25.64 7.02 18.47
N SER A 125 -26.38 6.48 17.50
CA SER A 125 -27.82 6.28 17.54
C SER A 125 -28.20 4.82 17.81
N MET A 126 -27.76 4.26 18.93
CA MET A 126 -28.32 2.99 19.39
C MET A 126 -29.71 3.25 19.96
N THR A 127 -30.72 2.61 19.40
CA THR A 127 -32.11 2.70 19.85
C THR A 127 -32.66 1.33 20.26
N ASP A 128 -33.48 1.33 21.27
CA ASP A 128 -34.22 0.16 21.76
C ASP A 128 -35.67 0.09 21.20
N VAL A 129 -36.04 1.09 20.39
CA VAL A 129 -37.40 1.18 19.78
C VAL A 129 -37.67 -0.01 18.87
N PHE A 130 -36.69 -0.46 18.12
CA PHE A 130 -36.81 -1.54 17.14
C PHE A 130 -36.38 -2.89 17.67
N LEU A 131 -37.25 -3.91 17.54
CA LEU A 131 -36.96 -5.29 17.86
C LEU A 131 -36.42 -6.01 16.63
N CYS A 132 -35.25 -6.59 16.73
CA CYS A 132 -34.71 -7.40 15.65
C CYS A 132 -35.47 -8.72 15.48
N HIS A 133 -36.04 -8.97 14.30
CA HIS A 133 -36.77 -10.20 14.00
C HIS A 133 -35.93 -11.45 14.06
N LYS A 134 -34.61 -11.34 13.83
CA LYS A 134 -33.66 -12.47 13.76
C LYS A 134 -33.10 -12.87 15.12
N CYS A 135 -32.59 -11.93 15.89
CA CYS A 135 -31.96 -12.21 17.19
C CYS A 135 -32.79 -11.76 18.41
N LYS A 136 -33.94 -11.12 18.17
CA LYS A 136 -34.89 -10.64 19.19
C LYS A 136 -34.29 -9.70 20.24
N LYS A 137 -33.17 -9.06 19.92
CA LYS A 137 -32.60 -8.01 20.75
C LYS A 137 -33.04 -6.63 20.27
N ARG A 138 -33.05 -5.64 21.20
CA ARG A 138 -33.42 -4.26 20.95
C ARG A 138 -32.20 -3.33 20.77
N GLU A 139 -31.12 -3.85 20.25
CA GLU A 139 -29.88 -3.10 19.98
C GLU A 139 -29.83 -2.78 18.48
N CYS A 140 -30.54 -1.73 18.06
CA CYS A 140 -30.62 -1.35 16.65
C CYS A 140 -30.14 0.08 16.43
N SER A 141 -29.63 0.37 15.26
CA SER A 141 -29.46 1.72 14.76
C SER A 141 -30.38 1.94 13.57
N TYR A 142 -30.89 3.14 13.41
CA TYR A 142 -31.74 3.49 12.29
C TYR A 142 -31.32 4.80 11.65
N TYR A 143 -31.72 4.98 10.40
CA TYR A 143 -31.66 6.24 9.69
C TYR A 143 -32.85 6.35 8.76
N GLU A 144 -33.29 7.58 8.54
CA GLU A 144 -34.49 7.90 7.76
C GLU A 144 -34.06 8.52 6.43
N VAL A 145 -34.62 8.05 5.35
CA VAL A 145 -34.35 8.57 4.00
C VAL A 145 -35.64 8.76 3.25
N GLN A 146 -35.78 9.91 2.63
CA GLN A 146 -36.88 10.14 1.70
C GLN A 146 -36.58 9.40 0.39
N THR A 147 -37.23 8.26 0.20
CA THR A 147 -37.09 7.41 -0.98
C THR A 147 -38.19 7.60 -2.01
N ARG A 148 -39.21 8.38 -1.67
CA ARG A 148 -40.38 8.63 -2.50
C ARG A 148 -40.63 10.14 -2.64
N SER A 149 -41.89 10.51 -2.93
CA SER A 149 -42.33 11.89 -3.04
C SER A 149 -42.20 12.65 -1.71
N ALA A 150 -42.08 13.98 -1.75
CA ALA A 150 -41.96 14.82 -0.56
C ALA A 150 -43.19 14.74 0.37
N ASP A 151 -44.33 14.35 -0.15
CA ASP A 151 -45.61 14.23 0.58
C ASP A 151 -45.76 12.87 1.29
N GLU A 152 -44.83 11.93 1.07
CA GLU A 152 -44.89 10.62 1.71
C GLU A 152 -43.96 10.53 2.93
N PRO A 153 -44.25 9.68 3.92
CA PRO A 153 -43.39 9.50 5.08
C PRO A 153 -42.03 8.94 4.68
N MET A 154 -40.97 9.33 5.40
CA MET A 154 -39.65 8.84 5.20
C MET A 154 -39.57 7.35 5.46
N THR A 155 -38.75 6.63 4.65
CA THR A 155 -38.47 5.22 4.86
C THR A 155 -37.39 5.08 5.92
N VAL A 156 -37.69 4.29 6.96
CA VAL A 156 -36.74 3.99 8.04
C VAL A 156 -35.95 2.74 7.70
N PHE A 157 -34.63 2.87 7.62
CA PHE A 157 -33.70 1.74 7.46
C PHE A 157 -33.13 1.38 8.82
N VAL A 158 -33.40 0.16 9.26
CA VAL A 158 -32.96 -0.33 10.58
C VAL A 158 -31.89 -1.37 10.40
N THR A 159 -30.82 -1.27 11.21
CA THR A 159 -29.71 -2.24 11.26
C THR A 159 -29.55 -2.75 12.69
N CYS A 160 -29.65 -4.06 12.89
CA CYS A 160 -29.35 -4.68 14.18
C CYS A 160 -27.83 -4.70 14.41
N LEU A 161 -27.38 -4.15 15.54
CA LEU A 161 -25.95 -4.09 15.89
C LEU A 161 -25.38 -5.45 16.31
N ASN A 162 -26.24 -6.34 16.83
CA ASN A 162 -25.82 -7.65 17.30
C ASN A 162 -25.66 -8.68 16.16
N CYS A 163 -26.68 -8.87 15.32
CA CYS A 163 -26.66 -9.88 14.25
C CYS A 163 -26.46 -9.30 12.85
N LYS A 164 -26.28 -7.98 12.73
CA LYS A 164 -26.06 -7.23 11.48
C LYS A 164 -27.16 -7.42 10.42
N SER A 165 -28.34 -7.90 10.81
CA SER A 165 -29.50 -7.95 9.91
C SER A 165 -30.01 -6.53 9.65
N ARG A 166 -30.47 -6.28 8.42
CA ARG A 166 -31.01 -4.99 7.97
C ARG A 166 -32.42 -5.20 7.43
N TRP A 167 -33.29 -4.27 7.71
CA TRP A 167 -34.67 -4.22 7.16
C TRP A 167 -35.10 -2.78 7.01
N LYS A 168 -36.17 -2.57 6.27
CA LYS A 168 -36.83 -1.27 6.10
C LYS A 168 -38.24 -1.31 6.72
N GLN A 169 -38.69 -0.17 7.22
CA GLN A 169 -40.04 0.04 7.75
C GLN A 169 -40.64 1.31 7.17
#